data_12ccb923303d43f45f37a97b517dff11
#
_entry.id   12ccb923303d43f45f37a97b517dff11
#
_cell.length_a   1.000
_cell.length_b   1.000
_cell.length_c   1.000
_cell.angle_alpha   90.00
_cell.angle_beta   90.00
_cell.angle_gamma   90.00
#
_symmetry.space_group_name_H-M   'P 1'
#
loop_
_entity.id
_entity.type
_entity.pdbx_description
1 polymer ?
#
loop_
_entity_poly.entity_id
_entity_poly.type
_entity_poly.pdbx_seq_one_letter_code
_entity_poly.pdbx_strand_id
1 'polypeptide(L)'
;MKTKLDRMFESDFLRVPRPFIRKFNLNTAILLSEIYSEYSYWKSHSGLQQGGWFFSTVENMYYNTGLSKHQQLTACKELELYGIIKVKYHGMPKKRFFKFDTTKFKELYIDFQLNSNQHKENDNSFDTYDNSSSSNKKFEASF
;
A
#
# COMPACT_ATOMS: atom_id res chain seq x y z
N MET A 1 4.09 -3.62 -31.33
CA MET A 1 5.40 -3.28 -30.79
C MET A 1 5.22 -2.40 -29.54
N LYS A 2 5.74 -2.84 -28.41
CA LYS A 2 5.60 -2.09 -27.16
C LYS A 2 6.54 -0.89 -27.16
N THR A 3 6.00 0.27 -26.81
CA THR A 3 6.78 1.50 -26.67
C THR A 3 7.67 1.45 -25.43
N LYS A 4 8.61 2.37 -25.32
CA LYS A 4 9.43 2.53 -24.10
C LYS A 4 8.54 2.83 -22.87
N LEU A 5 7.46 3.59 -23.09
CA LEU A 5 6.48 3.91 -22.05
C LEU A 5 5.74 2.67 -21.57
N ASP A 6 5.28 1.82 -22.50
CA ASP A 6 4.60 0.57 -22.16
C ASP A 6 5.49 -0.33 -21.28
N ARG A 7 6.78 -0.41 -21.61
CA ARG A 7 7.75 -1.20 -20.85
C ARG A 7 7.93 -0.68 -19.43
N MET A 8 7.92 0.64 -19.23
CA MET A 8 8.02 1.23 -17.88
C MET A 8 6.86 0.80 -17.00
N PHE A 9 5.64 0.80 -17.54
CA PHE A 9 4.44 0.39 -16.79
C PHE A 9 4.33 -1.13 -16.58
N GLU A 10 5.09 -1.92 -17.32
CA GLU A 10 5.05 -3.40 -17.22
C GLU A 10 6.16 -3.99 -16.37
N SER A 11 7.30 -3.31 -16.20
CA SER A 11 8.51 -3.92 -15.65
C SER A 11 8.86 -3.50 -14.24
N ASP A 12 8.58 -2.27 -13.86
CA ASP A 12 8.99 -1.74 -12.56
C ASP A 12 7.89 -0.84 -11.98
N PHE A 13 7.00 -1.45 -11.26
CA PHE A 13 5.89 -0.74 -10.65
C PHE A 13 5.51 -1.35 -9.30
N LEU A 14 4.97 -0.52 -8.43
CA LEU A 14 4.39 -0.95 -7.17
C LEU A 14 2.86 -0.95 -7.30
N ARG A 15 2.24 -2.10 -7.01
CA ARG A 15 0.78 -2.20 -6.98
C ARG A 15 0.27 -1.76 -5.61
N VAL A 16 -0.53 -0.70 -5.62
CA VAL A 16 -1.18 -0.21 -4.40
C VAL A 16 -2.70 -0.44 -4.55
N PRO A 17 -3.26 -1.41 -3.82
CA PRO A 17 -4.70 -1.64 -3.88
C PRO A 17 -5.49 -0.41 -3.42
N ARG A 18 -6.51 -0.04 -4.18
CA ARG A 18 -7.34 1.12 -3.86
C ARG A 18 -7.98 1.04 -2.46
N PRO A 19 -8.41 -0.13 -1.95
CA PRO A 19 -8.89 -0.22 -0.57
C PRO A 19 -7.89 0.26 0.48
N PHE A 20 -6.60 0.07 0.27
CA PHE A 20 -5.56 0.56 1.19
C PHE A 20 -5.50 2.09 1.21
N ILE A 21 -5.63 2.71 0.03
CA ILE A 21 -5.63 4.18 -0.09
C ILE A 21 -6.84 4.78 0.62
N ARG A 22 -7.98 4.09 0.57
CA ARG A 22 -9.20 4.53 1.26
C ARG A 22 -9.15 4.33 2.77
N LYS A 23 -8.53 3.25 3.23
CA LYS A 23 -8.47 2.91 4.66
C LYS A 23 -7.36 3.64 5.39
N PHE A 24 -6.19 3.70 4.80
CA PHE A 24 -5.01 4.35 5.34
C PHE A 24 -4.76 5.67 4.61
N ASN A 25 -3.83 6.48 5.12
CA ASN A 25 -3.31 7.56 4.30
C ASN A 25 -2.42 6.98 3.16
N LEU A 26 -2.10 7.82 2.19
CA LEU A 26 -1.35 7.40 1.02
C LEU A 26 0.01 6.78 1.36
N ASN A 27 0.75 7.40 2.28
CA ASN A 27 2.08 6.90 2.68
C ASN A 27 1.99 5.50 3.30
N THR A 28 1.02 5.26 4.16
CA THR A 28 0.80 3.97 4.80
C THR A 28 0.36 2.91 3.78
N ALA A 29 -0.49 3.27 2.84
CA ALA A 29 -0.90 2.38 1.75
C ALA A 29 0.29 1.96 0.89
N ILE A 30 1.16 2.89 0.56
CA ILE A 30 2.39 2.62 -0.22
C ILE A 30 3.34 1.72 0.57
N LEU A 31 3.58 2.02 1.84
CA LEU A 31 4.45 1.21 2.69
C LEU A 31 3.94 -0.22 2.83
N LEU A 32 2.66 -0.40 3.09
CA LEU A 32 2.03 -1.71 3.21
C LEU A 32 2.18 -2.51 1.91
N SER A 33 1.97 -1.87 0.79
CA SER A 33 2.10 -2.51 -0.53
C SER A 33 3.54 -2.97 -0.79
N GLU A 34 4.53 -2.15 -0.43
CA GLU A 34 5.94 -2.52 -0.56
C GLU A 34 6.33 -3.65 0.40
N ILE A 35 5.90 -3.58 1.66
CA ILE A 35 6.14 -4.64 2.64
C ILE A 35 5.56 -5.97 2.15
N TYR A 36 4.35 -5.96 1.61
CA TYR A 36 3.75 -7.17 1.05
C TYR A 36 4.53 -7.70 -0.16
N SER A 37 4.99 -6.82 -1.03
CA SER A 37 5.83 -7.18 -2.18
C SER A 37 7.15 -7.83 -1.74
N GLU A 38 7.83 -7.24 -0.77
CA GLU A 38 9.07 -7.80 -0.22
C GLU A 38 8.83 -9.13 0.50
N TYR A 39 7.76 -9.21 1.30
CA TYR A 39 7.36 -10.46 1.96
C TYR A 39 7.14 -11.58 0.95
N SER A 40 6.41 -11.32 -0.12
CA SER A 40 6.13 -12.29 -1.18
C SER A 40 7.40 -12.75 -1.89
N TYR A 41 8.30 -11.82 -2.14
CA TYR A 41 9.62 -12.11 -2.72
C TYR A 41 10.42 -13.06 -1.83
N TRP A 42 10.60 -12.71 -0.56
CA TRP A 42 11.37 -13.52 0.38
C TRP A 42 10.74 -14.88 0.63
N LYS A 43 9.42 -14.95 0.70
CA LYS A 43 8.69 -16.21 0.85
C LYS A 43 8.93 -17.13 -0.33
N SER A 44 8.82 -16.64 -1.56
CA SER A 44 9.01 -17.42 -2.78
C SER A 44 10.46 -17.88 -3.00
N HIS A 45 11.42 -17.16 -2.44
CA HIS A 45 12.86 -17.46 -2.53
C HIS A 45 13.42 -18.13 -1.28
N SER A 46 12.56 -18.62 -0.39
CA SER A 46 12.95 -19.27 0.87
C SER A 46 13.86 -18.40 1.77
N GLY A 47 13.70 -17.09 1.68
CA GLY A 47 14.53 -16.11 2.39
C GLY A 47 13.93 -15.56 3.67
N LEU A 48 12.75 -16.02 4.09
CA LEU A 48 12.18 -15.64 5.38
C LEU A 48 12.98 -16.30 6.51
N GLN A 49 13.37 -15.50 7.49
CA GLN A 49 14.05 -16.00 8.68
C GLN A 49 13.06 -16.67 9.63
N GLN A 50 13.58 -17.33 10.65
CA GLN A 50 12.79 -18.00 11.68
C GLN A 50 11.72 -17.06 12.25
N GLY A 51 10.46 -17.51 12.22
CA GLY A 51 9.31 -16.71 12.65
C GLY A 51 8.75 -15.80 11.57
N GLY A 52 9.23 -15.88 10.32
CA GLY A 52 8.71 -15.12 9.19
C GLY A 52 9.26 -13.71 9.04
N TRP A 53 10.38 -13.42 9.68
CA TRP A 53 11.04 -12.11 9.60
C TRP A 53 11.83 -11.94 8.31
N PHE A 54 11.85 -10.75 7.77
CA PHE A 54 12.67 -10.39 6.63
C PHE A 54 13.31 -9.00 6.82
N PHE A 55 14.45 -8.85 6.21
CA PHE A 55 15.26 -7.66 6.31
C PHE A 55 14.81 -6.61 5.29
N SER A 56 14.67 -5.36 5.72
CA SER A 56 14.33 -4.23 4.86
C SER A 56 14.90 -2.94 5.43
N THR A 57 15.87 -2.35 4.76
CA THR A 57 16.51 -1.11 5.20
C THR A 57 15.64 0.11 4.91
N VAL A 58 15.86 1.17 5.66
CA VAL A 58 15.25 2.47 5.40
C VAL A 58 15.63 2.99 4.01
N GLU A 59 16.89 2.82 3.62
CA GLU A 59 17.43 3.27 2.33
C GLU A 59 16.76 2.52 1.17
N ASN A 60 16.63 1.21 1.28
CA ASN A 60 15.98 0.40 0.25
C ASN A 60 14.49 0.74 0.12
N MET A 61 13.81 0.92 1.24
CA MET A 61 12.42 1.34 1.26
C MET A 61 12.24 2.74 0.64
N TYR A 62 13.13 3.67 0.94
CA TYR A 62 13.15 4.99 0.32
C TYR A 62 13.32 4.88 -1.20
N TYR A 63 14.26 4.06 -1.65
CA TYR A 63 14.50 3.84 -3.08
C TYR A 63 13.26 3.28 -3.79
N ASN A 64 12.57 2.35 -3.17
CA ASN A 64 11.41 1.67 -3.77
C ASN A 64 10.10 2.47 -3.68
N THR A 65 9.96 3.37 -2.72
CA THR A 65 8.69 4.04 -2.43
C THR A 65 8.75 5.57 -2.46
N GLY A 66 9.95 6.14 -2.33
CA GLY A 66 10.12 7.57 -2.14
C GLY A 66 9.78 8.08 -0.74
N LEU A 67 9.41 7.19 0.18
CA LEU A 67 9.06 7.57 1.56
C LEU A 67 10.33 7.87 2.37
N SER A 68 10.37 9.06 2.98
CA SER A 68 11.45 9.43 3.90
C SER A 68 11.46 8.53 5.15
N LYS A 69 12.55 8.53 5.87
CA LYS A 69 12.67 7.81 7.15
C LYS A 69 11.51 8.13 8.10
N HIS A 70 11.18 9.41 8.23
CA HIS A 70 10.07 9.86 9.10
C HIS A 70 8.72 9.35 8.61
N GLN A 71 8.45 9.44 7.31
CA GLN A 71 7.22 8.93 6.71
C GLN A 71 7.09 7.42 6.88
N GLN A 72 8.19 6.68 6.72
CA GLN A 72 8.24 5.24 6.98
C GLN A 72 7.93 4.92 8.45
N LEU A 73 8.53 5.66 9.37
CA LEU A 73 8.32 5.44 10.81
C LEU A 73 6.86 5.65 11.20
N THR A 74 6.24 6.73 10.73
CA THR A 74 4.84 7.04 11.00
C THR A 74 3.91 5.97 10.41
N ALA A 75 4.15 5.55 9.17
CA ALA A 75 3.38 4.50 8.52
C ALA A 75 3.53 3.13 9.21
N CYS A 76 4.75 2.79 9.62
CA CYS A 76 4.99 1.55 10.39
C CYS A 76 4.20 1.53 11.70
N LYS A 77 4.18 2.63 12.43
CA LYS A 77 3.41 2.73 13.70
C LYS A 77 1.92 2.48 13.47
N GLU A 78 1.38 3.04 12.41
CA GLU A 78 -0.04 2.80 12.06
C GLU A 78 -0.30 1.32 11.75
N LEU A 79 0.53 0.70 10.93
CA LEU A 79 0.39 -0.72 10.60
C LEU A 79 0.60 -1.65 11.80
N GLU A 80 1.49 -1.28 12.71
CA GLU A 80 1.69 -2.01 13.96
C GLU A 80 0.47 -1.94 14.87
N LEU A 81 -0.22 -0.79 14.94
CA LEU A 81 -1.46 -0.64 15.69
C LEU A 81 -2.58 -1.56 15.20
N TYR A 82 -2.65 -1.80 13.88
CA TYR A 82 -3.58 -2.77 13.31
C TYR A 82 -3.11 -4.23 13.46
N GLY A 83 -1.89 -4.45 13.93
CA GLY A 83 -1.32 -5.78 14.05
C GLY A 83 -0.92 -6.43 12.73
N ILE A 84 -0.89 -5.68 11.64
CA ILE A 84 -0.55 -6.18 10.30
C ILE A 84 0.94 -6.50 10.19
N ILE A 85 1.77 -5.68 10.82
CA ILE A 85 3.22 -5.86 10.84
C ILE A 85 3.77 -5.80 12.26
N LYS A 86 4.94 -6.39 12.42
CA LYS A 86 5.84 -6.17 13.57
C LYS A 86 7.17 -5.67 13.03
N VAL A 87 7.80 -4.79 13.77
CA VAL A 87 9.11 -4.22 13.43
C VAL A 87 10.08 -4.53 14.56
N LYS A 88 11.28 -4.97 14.22
CA LYS A 88 12.38 -5.09 15.18
C LYS A 88 13.68 -4.61 14.55
N TYR A 89 14.59 -4.21 15.42
CA TYR A 89 15.95 -3.86 15.03
C TYR A 89 16.90 -4.86 15.67
N HIS A 90 17.80 -5.42 14.89
CA HIS A 90 18.73 -6.45 15.36
C HIS A 90 20.06 -6.34 14.63
N GLY A 91 21.13 -6.73 15.31
CA GLY A 91 22.47 -6.81 14.77
C GLY A 91 23.35 -5.59 15.05
N MET A 92 24.60 -5.72 14.64
CA MET A 92 25.64 -4.67 14.75
C MET A 92 26.30 -4.51 13.38
N PRO A 93 26.04 -3.44 12.63
CA PRO A 93 25.10 -2.35 12.91
C PRO A 93 23.64 -2.81 12.91
N LYS A 94 22.78 -2.07 13.62
CA LYS A 94 21.35 -2.39 13.72
C LYS A 94 20.70 -2.37 12.34
N LYS A 95 19.98 -3.44 12.02
CA LYS A 95 19.18 -3.58 10.81
C LYS A 95 17.72 -3.71 11.17
N ARG A 96 16.86 -3.20 10.30
CA ARG A 96 15.42 -3.27 10.48
C ARG A 96 14.87 -4.55 9.85
N PHE A 97 14.03 -5.24 10.61
CA PHE A 97 13.32 -6.43 10.16
C PHE A 97 11.82 -6.21 10.30
N PHE A 98 11.08 -6.73 9.32
CA PHE A 98 9.62 -6.77 9.35
C PHE A 98 9.13 -8.20 9.48
N LYS A 99 8.02 -8.35 10.16
CA LYS A 99 7.19 -9.56 10.13
C LYS A 99 5.80 -9.16 9.66
N PHE A 100 5.32 -9.81 8.61
CA PHE A 100 3.99 -9.57 8.06
C PHE A 100 3.02 -10.62 8.59
N ASP A 101 1.93 -10.18 9.23
CA ASP A 101 0.90 -11.06 9.76
C ASP A 101 -0.18 -11.28 8.71
N THR A 102 -0.13 -12.43 8.04
CA THR A 102 -1.06 -12.78 6.97
C THR A 102 -2.49 -12.96 7.48
N THR A 103 -2.67 -13.45 8.70
CA THR A 103 -4.00 -13.65 9.31
C THR A 103 -4.68 -12.32 9.58
N LYS A 104 -3.98 -11.40 10.24
CA LYS A 104 -4.48 -10.05 10.50
C LYS A 104 -4.76 -9.29 9.21
N PHE A 105 -3.90 -9.44 8.22
CA PHE A 105 -4.10 -8.81 6.92
C PHE A 105 -5.35 -9.35 6.22
N LYS A 106 -5.60 -10.65 6.24
CA LYS A 106 -6.79 -11.26 5.63
C LYS A 106 -8.07 -10.80 6.31
N GLU A 107 -8.10 -10.72 7.64
CA GLU A 107 -9.23 -10.22 8.39
C GLU A 107 -9.57 -8.78 7.97
N LEU A 108 -8.54 -7.93 7.88
CA LEU A 108 -8.70 -6.55 7.48
C LEU A 108 -9.12 -6.41 6.01
N TYR A 109 -8.62 -7.27 5.14
CA TYR A 109 -8.96 -7.29 3.72
C TYR A 109 -10.46 -7.60 3.49
N ILE A 110 -11.03 -8.50 4.27
CA ILE A 110 -12.47 -8.80 4.24
C ILE A 110 -13.27 -7.55 4.59
N ASP A 111 -12.90 -6.83 5.65
CA ASP A 111 -13.51 -5.56 6.01
C ASP A 111 -13.42 -4.53 4.89
N PHE A 112 -12.29 -4.44 4.21
CA PHE A 112 -12.11 -3.52 3.09
C PHE A 112 -13.06 -3.83 1.94
N GLN A 113 -13.26 -5.10 1.61
CA GLN A 113 -14.15 -5.50 0.55
C GLN A 113 -15.61 -5.20 0.87
N LEU A 114 -16.04 -5.47 2.10
CA LEU A 114 -17.39 -5.17 2.55
C LEU A 114 -17.69 -3.67 2.47
N ASN A 115 -16.78 -2.84 2.94
CA ASN A 115 -16.92 -1.39 2.89
C ASN A 115 -16.89 -0.85 1.45
N SER A 116 -16.11 -1.45 0.57
CA SER A 116 -16.07 -1.07 -0.84
C SER A 116 -17.37 -1.37 -1.58
N ASN A 117 -18.03 -2.45 -1.23
CA ASN A 117 -19.31 -2.81 -1.82
C ASN A 117 -20.43 -1.85 -1.38
N GLN A 118 -20.43 -1.43 -0.11
CA GLN A 118 -21.37 -0.42 0.38
C GLN A 118 -21.20 0.93 -0.33
N HIS A 119 -19.97 1.32 -0.65
CA HIS A 119 -19.70 2.54 -1.40
C HIS A 119 -20.22 2.47 -2.82
N LYS A 120 -20.08 1.33 -3.49
CA LYS A 120 -20.60 1.13 -4.85
C LYS A 120 -22.13 1.14 -4.90
N GLU A 121 -22.79 0.63 -3.89
CA GLU A 121 -24.25 0.67 -3.79
C GLU A 121 -24.75 2.10 -3.57
N ASN A 122 -24.03 2.90 -2.82
CA ASN A 122 -24.35 4.30 -2.60
C ASN A 122 -24.06 5.17 -3.83
N ASP A 123 -23.03 4.88 -4.58
CA ASP A 123 -22.70 5.61 -5.83
C ASP A 123 -23.75 5.36 -6.92
N ASN A 124 -24.33 4.19 -6.99
CA ASN A 124 -25.43 3.90 -7.94
C ASN A 124 -26.69 4.73 -7.66
N SER A 125 -26.85 5.26 -6.45
CA SER A 125 -27.95 6.17 -6.13
C SER A 125 -27.65 7.62 -6.52
N PHE A 126 -26.40 7.95 -6.80
CA PHE A 126 -25.99 9.28 -7.23
C PHE A 126 -26.11 9.51 -8.73
N ASP A 127 -26.06 8.46 -9.53
CA ASP A 127 -26.16 8.54 -11.00
C ASP A 127 -27.56 8.91 -11.50
N THR A 128 -28.57 8.99 -10.62
CA THR A 128 -29.91 9.44 -10.97
C THR A 128 -30.09 10.95 -10.85
N TYR A 129 -29.10 11.68 -10.34
CA TYR A 129 -29.14 13.13 -10.30
C TYR A 129 -28.52 13.71 -11.57
N ASP A 130 -29.33 13.69 -12.59
CA ASP A 130 -29.57 14.76 -13.52
C ASP A 130 -28.37 15.25 -14.36
N ASN A 131 -28.39 14.77 -15.57
CA ASN A 131 -27.74 15.41 -16.70
C ASN A 131 -28.31 16.82 -17.04
N SER A 132 -29.22 17.37 -16.23
CA SER A 132 -29.86 18.63 -16.55
C SER A 132 -29.01 19.84 -16.15
N SER A 133 -27.99 19.65 -15.36
CA SER A 133 -27.01 20.70 -15.12
C SER A 133 -25.67 20.35 -15.76
N SER A 134 -25.70 20.17 -17.06
CA SER A 134 -24.49 20.35 -17.83
C SER A 134 -24.08 21.83 -17.76
N SER A 135 -23.97 22.31 -16.57
CA SER A 135 -23.20 23.50 -16.37
C SER A 135 -21.79 23.13 -16.74
N ASN A 136 -21.34 23.68 -17.82
CA ASN A 136 -19.96 23.85 -18.16
C ASN A 136 -19.23 24.62 -17.04
N LYS A 137 -19.26 24.08 -15.85
CA LYS A 137 -18.24 24.36 -14.88
C LYS A 137 -17.01 23.62 -15.39
N LYS A 138 -16.39 24.23 -16.36
CA LYS A 138 -15.02 23.97 -16.66
C LYS A 138 -14.32 23.88 -15.32
N PHE A 139 -13.68 22.75 -15.09
CA PHE A 139 -12.59 22.70 -14.16
C PHE A 139 -11.58 23.72 -14.67
N GLU A 140 -11.71 24.94 -14.25
CA GLU A 140 -10.60 25.85 -14.26
C GLU A 140 -9.68 25.34 -13.15
N ALA A 141 -8.83 24.43 -13.52
CA ALA A 141 -7.70 24.07 -12.70
C ALA A 141 -6.87 25.33 -12.60
N SER A 142 -7.07 26.09 -11.55
CA SER A 142 -6.13 27.10 -11.13
C SER A 142 -4.95 26.39 -10.52
N PHE A 143 -4.01 26.09 -11.37
CA PHE A 143 -2.68 25.68 -10.92
C PHE A 143 -1.84 26.93 -10.70
#